data_b862d4f80d7dda391ec3d578e1fb469e
#
_entry.id   b862d4f80d7dda391ec3d578e1fb469e
#
_cell.length_a   1.000
_cell.length_b   1.000
_cell.length_c   1.000
_cell.angle_alpha   90.00
_cell.angle_beta   90.00
_cell.angle_gamma   90.00
#
_symmetry.space_group_name_H-M   'P 1'
#
loop_
_entity.id
_entity.type
_entity.pdbx_description
1 polymer ?
#
loop_
_entity_poly.entity_id
_entity_poly.type
_entity_poly.pdbx_seq_one_letter_code
_entity_poly.pdbx_strand_id
1 'polypeptide(L)'
;RLVSSGHGFCGIGRRKLLELLQERAVALGVKLEFETEIDDIEALCNQHDLVVAADGVNSRTRAHFEEHFKPEVDRRACKFVWLGTNQKFDDAFTFIFENTEHGWVWAHAYQFDSDTATFIVECSEATWDAWGFGSMSQDESIAACERIFAAHLDGNGLMSNARHLRGSAWLNFNRVLCETWFHRNVVLLGDSSATAHFSIGSGTKLALESAIALADLIHSEDRLETAFARYQEDRRLDVLRLQSAARNSTEWFEDVERYLHLDPVQLNYSLLTRSQRISHENLRMRDAEWLKSAEMWFQQQAGA
;
A
#
# COMPACT_ATOMS: atom_id res chain seq x y z
N ARG A 1 17.14 -18.59 2.67
CA ARG A 1 15.71 -18.42 2.39
C ARG A 1 14.90 -19.10 3.50
N LEU A 2 13.93 -18.37 4.07
CA LEU A 2 12.93 -18.90 5.01
C LEU A 2 11.54 -18.74 4.40
N VAL A 3 10.67 -19.72 4.63
CA VAL A 3 9.32 -19.75 4.09
C VAL A 3 8.34 -20.05 5.23
N SER A 4 7.24 -19.29 5.30
CA SER A 4 6.09 -19.61 6.15
C SER A 4 4.86 -19.75 5.25
N SER A 5 4.01 -20.71 5.54
CA SER A 5 2.83 -21.08 4.75
C SER A 5 1.52 -20.63 5.40
N GLY A 6 0.37 -20.90 4.75
CA GLY A 6 -0.95 -20.60 5.29
C GLY A 6 -1.33 -19.12 5.33
N HIS A 7 -0.54 -18.25 4.68
CA HIS A 7 -0.82 -16.82 4.55
C HIS A 7 -1.50 -16.59 3.21
N GLY A 8 -2.83 -16.52 3.20
CA GLY A 8 -3.58 -16.24 1.97
C GLY A 8 -3.25 -14.85 1.41
N PHE A 9 -2.79 -14.81 0.17
CA PHE A 9 -2.55 -13.59 -0.60
C PHE A 9 -3.06 -13.80 -2.04
N CYS A 10 -3.69 -12.76 -2.60
CA CYS A 10 -4.13 -12.76 -3.98
C CYS A 10 -3.75 -11.43 -4.61
N GLY A 11 -2.93 -11.46 -5.64
CA GLY A 11 -2.57 -10.32 -6.47
C GLY A 11 -3.50 -10.22 -7.68
N ILE A 12 -3.81 -9.00 -8.10
CA ILE A 12 -4.48 -8.70 -9.37
C ILE A 12 -3.83 -7.49 -10.02
N GLY A 13 -3.61 -7.54 -11.31
CA GLY A 13 -3.15 -6.38 -12.08
C GLY A 13 -4.15 -5.23 -11.98
N ARG A 14 -3.67 -4.02 -11.67
CA ARG A 14 -4.52 -2.82 -11.53
C ARG A 14 -5.39 -2.59 -12.76
N ARG A 15 -4.81 -2.73 -13.95
CA ARG A 15 -5.53 -2.57 -15.22
C ARG A 15 -6.70 -3.56 -15.30
N LYS A 16 -6.47 -4.84 -14.99
CA LYS A 16 -7.52 -5.87 -15.04
C LYS A 16 -8.65 -5.58 -14.05
N LEU A 17 -8.32 -5.14 -12.83
CA LEU A 17 -9.33 -4.74 -11.85
C LEU A 17 -10.17 -3.57 -12.36
N LEU A 18 -9.53 -2.54 -12.94
CA LEU A 18 -10.25 -1.38 -13.49
C LEU A 18 -11.15 -1.77 -14.67
N GLU A 19 -10.67 -2.61 -15.59
CA GLU A 19 -11.46 -3.12 -16.73
C GLU A 19 -12.74 -3.80 -16.23
N LEU A 20 -12.63 -4.72 -15.27
CA LEU A 20 -13.78 -5.42 -14.69
C LEU A 20 -14.81 -4.48 -14.06
N LEU A 21 -14.34 -3.48 -13.30
CA LEU A 21 -15.21 -2.50 -12.65
C LEU A 21 -15.86 -1.57 -13.68
N GLN A 22 -15.14 -1.11 -14.70
CA GLN A 22 -15.64 -0.25 -15.76
C GLN A 22 -16.68 -0.96 -16.64
N GLU A 23 -16.40 -2.22 -17.06
CA GLU A 23 -17.37 -3.05 -17.78
C GLU A 23 -18.68 -3.18 -17.00
N ARG A 24 -18.58 -3.43 -15.69
CA ARG A 24 -19.76 -3.54 -14.84
C ARG A 24 -20.49 -2.21 -14.69
N ALA A 25 -19.79 -1.11 -14.51
CA ALA A 25 -20.36 0.23 -14.40
C ALA A 25 -21.15 0.60 -15.67
N VAL A 26 -20.55 0.37 -16.86
CA VAL A 26 -21.23 0.62 -18.14
C VAL A 26 -22.46 -0.26 -18.29
N ALA A 27 -22.39 -1.55 -17.96
CA ALA A 27 -23.53 -2.47 -18.00
C ALA A 27 -24.69 -2.05 -17.08
N LEU A 28 -24.40 -1.26 -16.03
CA LEU A 28 -25.38 -0.68 -15.12
C LEU A 28 -25.86 0.72 -15.55
N GLY A 29 -25.43 1.22 -16.70
CA GLY A 29 -25.82 2.53 -17.22
C GLY A 29 -25.03 3.72 -16.64
N VAL A 30 -23.93 3.47 -15.96
CA VAL A 30 -23.05 4.55 -15.47
C VAL A 30 -22.32 5.18 -16.66
N LYS A 31 -22.37 6.50 -16.77
CA LYS A 31 -21.61 7.27 -17.77
C LYS A 31 -20.17 7.40 -17.28
N LEU A 32 -19.21 6.95 -18.09
CA LEU A 32 -17.78 7.12 -17.84
C LEU A 32 -17.23 8.24 -18.74
N GLU A 33 -16.56 9.20 -18.14
CA GLU A 33 -15.86 10.28 -18.84
C GLU A 33 -14.38 10.16 -18.56
N PHE A 34 -13.61 9.78 -19.57
CA PHE A 34 -12.16 9.65 -19.51
C PHE A 34 -11.48 10.93 -19.99
N GLU A 35 -10.20 11.09 -19.62
CA GLU A 35 -9.39 12.26 -20.02
C GLU A 35 -10.05 13.60 -19.69
N THR A 36 -10.88 13.59 -18.63
CA THR A 36 -11.65 14.76 -18.17
C THR A 36 -11.15 15.18 -16.80
N GLU A 37 -10.46 16.30 -16.74
CA GLU A 37 -10.02 16.90 -15.48
C GLU A 37 -11.11 17.82 -14.93
N ILE A 38 -11.36 17.73 -13.63
CA ILE A 38 -12.30 18.60 -12.92
C ILE A 38 -11.55 19.82 -12.40
N ASP A 39 -11.74 20.96 -13.05
CA ASP A 39 -11.09 22.22 -12.68
C ASP A 39 -11.89 23.04 -11.68
N ASP A 40 -13.23 22.98 -11.78
CA ASP A 40 -14.14 23.73 -10.92
C ASP A 40 -14.97 22.79 -10.05
N ILE A 41 -14.49 22.55 -8.84
CA ILE A 41 -15.13 21.67 -7.86
C ILE A 41 -16.44 22.29 -7.34
N GLU A 42 -16.51 23.60 -7.17
CA GLU A 42 -17.73 24.27 -6.73
C GLU A 42 -18.84 24.18 -7.78
N ALA A 43 -18.51 24.35 -9.06
CA ALA A 43 -19.47 24.17 -10.14
C ALA A 43 -20.01 22.73 -10.15
N LEU A 44 -19.13 21.71 -9.94
CA LEU A 44 -19.52 20.31 -9.85
C LEU A 44 -20.50 20.09 -8.69
N CYS A 45 -20.19 20.63 -7.50
CA CYS A 45 -21.04 20.53 -6.32
C CYS A 45 -22.43 21.17 -6.53
N ASN A 46 -22.49 22.26 -7.27
CA ASN A 46 -23.76 22.97 -7.56
C ASN A 46 -24.61 22.28 -8.63
N GLN A 47 -24.03 21.42 -9.46
CA GLN A 47 -24.71 20.73 -10.56
C GLN A 47 -25.22 19.32 -10.17
N HIS A 48 -24.75 18.77 -9.04
CA HIS A 48 -25.07 17.42 -8.62
C HIS A 48 -25.60 17.37 -7.18
N ASP A 49 -26.51 16.45 -6.90
CA ASP A 49 -27.04 16.22 -5.56
C ASP A 49 -25.99 15.59 -4.63
N LEU A 50 -25.06 14.81 -5.21
CA LEU A 50 -24.00 14.11 -4.51
C LEU A 50 -22.70 14.13 -5.34
N VAL A 51 -21.59 14.45 -4.70
CA VAL A 51 -20.24 14.35 -5.25
C VAL A 51 -19.41 13.40 -4.38
N VAL A 52 -18.96 12.28 -4.94
CA VAL A 52 -18.06 11.34 -4.28
C VAL A 52 -16.64 11.59 -4.78
N ALA A 53 -15.81 12.16 -3.94
CA ALA A 53 -14.42 12.45 -4.28
C ALA A 53 -13.53 11.23 -3.99
N ALA A 54 -13.20 10.49 -5.04
CA ALA A 54 -12.28 9.34 -5.01
C ALA A 54 -10.97 9.62 -5.79
N ASP A 55 -10.51 10.88 -5.72
CA ASP A 55 -9.41 11.45 -6.49
C ASP A 55 -8.01 11.21 -5.90
N GLY A 56 -7.92 10.25 -4.96
CA GLY A 56 -6.67 9.65 -4.51
C GLY A 56 -5.88 10.45 -3.48
N VAL A 57 -4.63 10.02 -3.25
CA VAL A 57 -3.77 10.58 -2.20
C VAL A 57 -3.47 12.08 -2.38
N ASN A 58 -3.43 12.56 -3.63
CA ASN A 58 -3.21 13.97 -3.97
C ASN A 58 -4.53 14.70 -4.25
N SER A 59 -5.62 14.31 -3.60
CA SER A 59 -6.97 14.82 -3.82
C SER A 59 -7.04 16.35 -3.90
N ARG A 60 -7.49 16.84 -5.03
CA ARG A 60 -7.76 18.27 -5.25
C ARG A 60 -9.02 18.72 -4.50
N THR A 61 -10.01 17.82 -4.41
CA THR A 61 -11.23 18.07 -3.66
C THR A 61 -10.94 18.24 -2.17
N ARG A 62 -10.08 17.38 -1.60
CA ARG A 62 -9.62 17.52 -0.22
C ARG A 62 -8.88 18.84 0.00
N ALA A 63 -8.00 19.21 -0.91
CA ALA A 63 -7.24 20.45 -0.82
C ALA A 63 -8.16 21.69 -0.95
N HIS A 64 -9.16 21.64 -1.84
CA HIS A 64 -10.13 22.73 -2.01
C HIS A 64 -10.95 23.01 -0.74
N PHE A 65 -11.35 21.98 -0.02
CA PHE A 65 -12.11 22.07 1.23
C PHE A 65 -11.26 21.75 2.47
N GLU A 66 -9.97 22.08 2.48
CA GLU A 66 -9.01 21.72 3.51
C GLU A 66 -9.46 22.14 4.92
N GLU A 67 -10.02 23.35 5.07
CA GLU A 67 -10.52 23.85 6.35
C GLU A 67 -11.65 23.00 6.95
N HIS A 68 -12.42 22.30 6.11
CA HIS A 68 -13.51 21.44 6.53
C HIS A 68 -13.05 20.01 6.77
N PHE A 69 -12.24 19.46 5.86
CA PHE A 69 -11.75 18.08 5.97
C PHE A 69 -10.60 17.91 6.96
N LYS A 70 -9.83 18.98 7.21
CA LYS A 70 -8.69 19.03 8.15
C LYS A 70 -7.79 17.81 8.02
N PRO A 71 -7.12 17.62 6.89
CA PRO A 71 -6.27 16.47 6.66
C PRO A 71 -5.03 16.51 7.53
N GLU A 72 -4.75 15.43 8.23
CA GLU A 72 -3.45 15.12 8.78
C GLU A 72 -2.64 14.37 7.74
N VAL A 73 -1.48 14.91 7.34
CA VAL A 73 -0.57 14.30 6.38
C VAL A 73 0.76 14.03 7.05
N ASP A 74 1.11 12.74 7.17
CA ASP A 74 2.37 12.28 7.72
C ASP A 74 3.21 11.63 6.62
N ARG A 75 4.30 12.31 6.21
CA ARG A 75 5.23 11.81 5.19
C ARG A 75 6.19 10.82 5.82
N ARG A 76 6.16 9.58 5.36
CA ARG A 76 7.02 8.51 5.86
C ARG A 76 8.46 8.69 5.39
N ALA A 77 9.40 8.18 6.19
CA ALA A 77 10.83 8.46 6.01
C ALA A 77 11.44 7.71 4.82
N CYS A 78 11.06 6.44 4.59
CA CYS A 78 11.64 5.66 3.51
C CYS A 78 11.23 6.14 2.12
N LYS A 79 12.15 5.97 1.18
CA LYS A 79 11.92 6.15 -0.24
C LYS A 79 11.55 4.81 -0.87
N PHE A 80 10.63 4.83 -1.80
CA PHE A 80 10.29 3.64 -2.57
C PHE A 80 10.09 3.95 -4.06
N VAL A 81 10.34 2.94 -4.89
CA VAL A 81 9.98 2.94 -6.31
C VAL A 81 9.18 1.69 -6.65
N TRP A 82 8.10 1.87 -7.39
CA TRP A 82 7.21 0.78 -7.79
C TRP A 82 7.59 0.26 -9.16
N LEU A 83 8.16 -0.93 -9.19
CA LEU A 83 8.60 -1.61 -10.41
C LEU A 83 7.82 -2.90 -10.63
N GLY A 84 8.02 -3.50 -11.78
CA GLY A 84 7.57 -4.84 -12.14
C GLY A 84 8.73 -5.67 -12.68
N THR A 85 8.52 -6.99 -12.78
CA THR A 85 9.47 -7.92 -13.39
C THR A 85 8.75 -9.15 -13.94
N ASN A 86 9.37 -9.87 -14.89
CA ASN A 86 8.92 -11.18 -15.31
C ASN A 86 9.50 -12.33 -14.46
N GLN A 87 10.33 -12.01 -13.46
CA GLN A 87 10.78 -12.98 -12.47
C GLN A 87 9.60 -13.50 -11.65
N LYS A 88 9.51 -14.83 -11.51
CA LYS A 88 8.48 -15.53 -10.71
C LYS A 88 9.01 -15.85 -9.31
N PHE A 89 8.19 -15.64 -8.30
CA PHE A 89 8.54 -15.79 -6.89
C PHE A 89 7.78 -16.94 -6.19
N ASP A 90 7.64 -18.10 -6.84
CA ASP A 90 7.07 -19.34 -6.30
C ASP A 90 5.70 -19.14 -5.59
N ASP A 91 4.80 -18.36 -6.17
CA ASP A 91 3.47 -18.04 -5.61
C ASP A 91 3.50 -17.47 -4.18
N ALA A 92 4.63 -16.84 -3.80
CA ALA A 92 4.83 -16.28 -2.47
C ALA A 92 4.90 -14.75 -2.49
N PHE A 93 4.48 -14.14 -1.39
CA PHE A 93 4.87 -12.77 -1.09
C PHE A 93 6.30 -12.80 -0.54
N THR A 94 7.23 -12.27 -1.30
CA THR A 94 8.67 -12.39 -1.04
C THR A 94 9.24 -11.06 -0.57
N PHE A 95 10.01 -11.08 0.51
CA PHE A 95 10.83 -9.97 0.96
C PHE A 95 12.30 -10.30 0.72
N ILE A 96 13.02 -9.37 0.11
CA ILE A 96 14.44 -9.50 -0.21
C ILE A 96 15.17 -8.34 0.46
N PHE A 97 16.26 -8.61 1.15
CA PHE A 97 17.07 -7.59 1.82
C PHE A 97 18.51 -7.71 1.32
N GLU A 98 19.04 -6.63 0.74
CA GLU A 98 20.41 -6.56 0.24
C GLU A 98 21.23 -5.53 1.01
N ASN A 99 22.37 -5.96 1.52
CA ASN A 99 23.34 -5.07 2.15
C ASN A 99 24.31 -4.57 1.08
N THR A 100 24.21 -3.29 0.75
CA THR A 100 25.06 -2.66 -0.27
C THR A 100 26.15 -1.81 0.39
N GLU A 101 27.12 -1.35 -0.40
CA GLU A 101 28.15 -0.42 0.07
C GLU A 101 27.60 0.93 0.59
N HIS A 102 26.35 1.26 0.24
CA HIS A 102 25.67 2.48 0.63
C HIS A 102 24.57 2.29 1.69
N GLY A 103 24.42 1.06 2.20
CA GLY A 103 23.38 0.70 3.17
C GLY A 103 22.39 -0.34 2.66
N TRP A 104 21.37 -0.59 3.46
CA TRP A 104 20.37 -1.60 3.14
C TRP A 104 19.33 -1.13 2.13
N VAL A 105 19.05 -1.99 1.16
CA VAL A 105 17.94 -1.83 0.19
C VAL A 105 17.12 -3.11 0.24
N TRP A 106 15.80 -2.98 0.22
CA TRP A 106 14.94 -4.16 0.26
C TRP A 106 13.86 -4.11 -0.80
N ALA A 107 13.32 -5.28 -1.14
CA ALA A 107 12.26 -5.40 -2.11
C ALA A 107 11.08 -6.21 -1.56
N HIS A 108 9.87 -5.81 -1.97
CA HIS A 108 8.62 -6.52 -1.78
C HIS A 108 8.20 -7.06 -3.15
N ALA A 109 8.17 -8.38 -3.31
CA ALA A 109 7.86 -8.99 -4.59
C ALA A 109 6.70 -9.98 -4.48
N TYR A 110 5.77 -9.93 -5.44
CA TYR A 110 4.64 -10.85 -5.54
C TYR A 110 4.06 -10.87 -6.95
N GLN A 111 3.61 -12.03 -7.39
CA GLN A 111 2.91 -12.16 -8.67
C GLN A 111 1.50 -11.58 -8.63
N PHE A 112 1.05 -10.98 -9.72
CA PHE A 112 -0.32 -10.51 -9.90
C PHE A 112 -0.97 -11.04 -11.18
N ASP A 113 -0.21 -11.66 -12.07
CA ASP A 113 -0.70 -12.44 -13.22
C ASP A 113 0.28 -13.59 -13.55
N SER A 114 0.03 -14.32 -14.64
CA SER A 114 0.85 -15.49 -15.04
C SER A 114 2.31 -15.15 -15.34
N ASP A 115 2.59 -13.93 -15.76
CA ASP A 115 3.86 -13.55 -16.38
C ASP A 115 4.57 -12.38 -15.70
N THR A 116 3.87 -11.68 -14.79
CA THR A 116 4.37 -10.45 -14.19
C THR A 116 4.25 -10.47 -12.67
N ALA A 117 5.30 -10.01 -12.02
CA ALA A 117 5.33 -9.73 -10.59
C ALA A 117 5.52 -8.23 -10.33
N THR A 118 4.92 -7.75 -9.25
CA THR A 118 5.27 -6.48 -8.62
C THR A 118 6.63 -6.63 -7.96
N PHE A 119 7.46 -5.58 -8.06
CA PHE A 119 8.76 -5.48 -7.43
C PHE A 119 8.94 -4.07 -6.86
N ILE A 120 8.54 -3.85 -5.61
CA ILE A 120 8.66 -2.55 -4.95
C ILE A 120 10.01 -2.51 -4.27
N VAL A 121 10.88 -1.58 -4.67
CA VAL A 121 12.17 -1.35 -4.01
C VAL A 121 12.02 -0.21 -3.01
N GLU A 122 12.58 -0.40 -1.82
CA GLU A 122 12.49 0.55 -0.73
C GLU A 122 13.85 0.66 -0.01
N CYS A 123 14.20 1.85 0.49
CA CYS A 123 15.38 2.10 1.31
C CYS A 123 15.20 3.34 2.20
N SER A 124 16.09 3.50 3.17
CA SER A 124 16.16 4.74 3.97
C SER A 124 16.52 5.95 3.09
N GLU A 125 16.15 7.15 3.51
CA GLU A 125 16.54 8.38 2.82
C GLU A 125 18.08 8.52 2.74
N ALA A 126 18.79 8.14 3.81
CA ALA A 126 20.25 8.15 3.84
C ALA A 126 20.88 7.21 2.78
N THR A 127 20.36 6.00 2.65
CA THR A 127 20.78 5.04 1.61
C THR A 127 20.44 5.57 0.21
N TRP A 128 19.26 6.17 0.03
CA TRP A 128 18.81 6.75 -1.23
C TRP A 128 19.75 7.91 -1.68
N ASP A 129 20.11 8.79 -0.74
CA ASP A 129 21.05 9.89 -0.99
C ASP A 129 22.45 9.36 -1.32
N ALA A 130 22.96 8.37 -0.58
CA ALA A 130 24.29 7.79 -0.79
C ALA A 130 24.41 7.06 -2.16
N TRP A 131 23.33 6.43 -2.63
CA TRP A 131 23.23 5.88 -4.00
C TRP A 131 23.14 6.96 -5.08
N GLY A 132 22.78 8.19 -4.73
CA GLY A 132 22.54 9.28 -5.67
C GLY A 132 21.26 9.11 -6.51
N PHE A 133 20.29 8.31 -6.06
CA PHE A 133 19.04 8.06 -6.79
C PHE A 133 18.28 9.34 -7.16
N GLY A 134 18.42 10.41 -6.37
CA GLY A 134 17.76 11.70 -6.64
C GLY A 134 18.24 12.40 -7.92
N SER A 135 19.46 12.13 -8.37
CA SER A 135 20.05 12.70 -9.58
C SER A 135 19.92 11.80 -10.81
N MET A 136 19.49 10.56 -10.64
CA MET A 136 19.35 9.59 -11.72
C MET A 136 18.08 9.82 -12.55
N SER A 137 18.15 9.48 -13.82
CA SER A 137 16.95 9.21 -14.64
C SER A 137 16.27 7.93 -14.18
N GLN A 138 15.04 7.67 -14.69
CA GLN A 138 14.35 6.42 -14.37
C GLN A 138 15.13 5.19 -14.84
N ASP A 139 15.71 5.23 -16.04
CA ASP A 139 16.47 4.10 -16.61
C ASP A 139 17.75 3.82 -15.81
N GLU A 140 18.48 4.86 -15.39
CA GLU A 140 19.65 4.71 -14.52
C GLU A 140 19.30 4.14 -13.15
N SER A 141 18.19 4.59 -12.56
CA SER A 141 17.68 4.09 -11.29
C SER A 141 17.24 2.63 -11.39
N ILE A 142 16.52 2.25 -12.46
CA ILE A 142 16.14 0.87 -12.74
C ILE A 142 17.39 -0.01 -12.88
N ALA A 143 18.36 0.40 -13.67
CA ALA A 143 19.62 -0.34 -13.85
C ALA A 143 20.40 -0.49 -12.54
N ALA A 144 20.36 0.50 -11.65
CA ALA A 144 20.93 0.39 -10.31
C ALA A 144 20.20 -0.67 -9.46
N CYS A 145 18.86 -0.66 -9.45
CA CYS A 145 18.06 -1.67 -8.76
C CYS A 145 18.30 -3.08 -9.34
N GLU A 146 18.42 -3.22 -10.66
CA GLU A 146 18.76 -4.51 -11.30
C GLU A 146 20.12 -5.04 -10.83
N ARG A 147 21.13 -4.19 -10.69
CA ARG A 147 22.43 -4.60 -10.15
C ARG A 147 22.35 -5.05 -8.69
N ILE A 148 21.61 -4.29 -7.87
CA ILE A 148 21.43 -4.61 -6.44
C ILE A 148 20.76 -5.99 -6.29
N PHE A 149 19.73 -6.27 -7.07
CA PHE A 149 18.93 -7.49 -6.94
C PHE A 149 19.24 -8.56 -7.99
N ALA A 150 20.36 -8.47 -8.70
CA ALA A 150 20.73 -9.39 -9.80
C ALA A 150 20.64 -10.88 -9.42
N ALA A 151 21.05 -11.24 -8.18
CA ALA A 151 21.00 -12.62 -7.68
C ALA A 151 19.58 -13.17 -7.50
N HIS A 152 18.55 -12.31 -7.52
CA HIS A 152 17.15 -12.67 -7.28
C HIS A 152 16.26 -12.52 -8.51
N LEU A 153 16.77 -11.91 -9.57
CA LEU A 153 16.02 -11.63 -10.80
C LEU A 153 16.19 -12.71 -11.89
N ASP A 154 17.10 -13.65 -11.71
CA ASP A 154 17.37 -14.76 -12.64
C ASP A 154 17.49 -14.29 -14.11
N GLY A 155 18.20 -13.18 -14.31
CA GLY A 155 18.40 -12.56 -15.62
C GLY A 155 17.21 -11.77 -16.16
N ASN A 156 16.09 -11.67 -15.45
CA ASN A 156 14.97 -10.83 -15.83
C ASN A 156 15.25 -9.36 -15.49
N GLY A 157 14.76 -8.46 -16.33
CA GLY A 157 14.84 -7.02 -16.11
C GLY A 157 13.75 -6.51 -15.15
N LEU A 158 13.94 -5.28 -14.70
CA LEU A 158 12.94 -4.50 -13.99
C LEU A 158 12.27 -3.52 -14.95
N MET A 159 10.98 -3.29 -14.80
CA MET A 159 10.21 -2.41 -15.66
C MET A 159 9.39 -1.40 -14.84
N SER A 160 9.21 -0.20 -15.37
CA SER A 160 8.41 0.86 -14.76
C SER A 160 7.26 1.27 -15.66
N ASN A 161 6.12 1.58 -15.06
CA ASN A 161 5.00 2.26 -15.71
C ASN A 161 4.91 3.74 -15.31
N ALA A 162 5.93 4.26 -14.62
CA ALA A 162 5.96 5.60 -14.04
C ALA A 162 6.52 6.68 -14.96
N ARG A 163 6.49 6.49 -16.31
CA ARG A 163 7.01 7.45 -17.30
C ARG A 163 6.44 8.86 -17.18
N HIS A 164 5.27 9.00 -16.58
CA HIS A 164 4.62 10.30 -16.30
C HIS A 164 5.24 11.04 -15.10
N LEU A 165 6.01 10.35 -14.26
CA LEU A 165 6.72 10.96 -13.14
C LEU A 165 8.06 11.54 -13.59
N ARG A 166 8.52 12.60 -12.91
CA ARG A 166 9.82 13.22 -13.16
C ARG A 166 10.93 12.55 -12.34
N GLY A 167 12.18 12.72 -12.81
CA GLY A 167 13.36 12.19 -12.13
C GLY A 167 13.37 10.66 -12.08
N SER A 168 13.89 10.09 -11.01
CA SER A 168 14.06 8.65 -10.81
C SER A 168 12.78 7.90 -10.40
N ALA A 169 11.65 8.60 -10.30
CA ALA A 169 10.35 8.09 -9.88
C ALA A 169 10.27 7.55 -8.44
N TRP A 170 11.26 7.79 -7.60
CA TRP A 170 11.21 7.47 -6.19
C TRP A 170 10.31 8.44 -5.42
N LEU A 171 9.53 7.89 -4.53
CA LEU A 171 8.50 8.61 -3.75
C LEU A 171 8.68 8.33 -2.25
N ASN A 172 8.12 9.22 -1.41
CA ASN A 172 7.80 8.89 -0.03
C ASN A 172 6.32 8.56 0.07
N PHE A 173 5.96 7.65 0.95
CA PHE A 173 4.57 7.39 1.24
C PHE A 173 3.99 8.51 2.12
N ASN A 174 2.82 9.03 1.75
CA ASN A 174 2.07 9.96 2.57
C ASN A 174 0.92 9.24 3.26
N ARG A 175 0.97 9.16 4.59
CA ARG A 175 -0.18 8.76 5.38
C ARG A 175 -1.12 9.95 5.50
N VAL A 176 -2.32 9.80 4.99
CA VAL A 176 -3.38 10.79 5.07
C VAL A 176 -4.47 10.27 6.02
N LEU A 177 -5.02 11.17 6.84
CA LEU A 177 -6.23 10.95 7.61
C LEU A 177 -6.97 12.27 7.73
N CYS A 178 -8.17 12.37 7.19
CA CYS A 178 -9.03 13.53 7.37
C CYS A 178 -9.81 13.43 8.70
N GLU A 179 -9.98 14.55 9.39
CA GLU A 179 -10.81 14.63 10.59
C GLU A 179 -12.28 14.42 10.23
N THR A 180 -12.74 15.09 9.17
CA THR A 180 -14.07 14.96 8.59
C THR A 180 -13.98 14.47 7.17
N TRP A 181 -14.92 13.59 6.76
CA TRP A 181 -14.92 12.98 5.44
C TRP A 181 -16.00 13.51 4.50
N PHE A 182 -16.83 14.43 4.96
CA PHE A 182 -17.86 15.04 4.15
C PHE A 182 -18.03 16.53 4.45
N HIS A 183 -18.47 17.26 3.45
CA HIS A 183 -18.83 18.68 3.55
C HIS A 183 -19.91 18.97 2.53
N ARG A 184 -21.06 19.55 2.96
CA ARG A 184 -22.22 19.79 2.09
C ARG A 184 -22.66 18.48 1.42
N ASN A 185 -22.70 18.45 0.08
CA ASN A 185 -23.01 17.29 -0.74
C ASN A 185 -21.76 16.52 -1.24
N VAL A 186 -20.58 16.83 -0.70
CA VAL A 186 -19.30 16.16 -1.05
C VAL A 186 -18.92 15.16 0.03
N VAL A 187 -18.54 13.95 -0.38
CA VAL A 187 -17.98 12.93 0.51
C VAL A 187 -16.67 12.39 -0.05
N LEU A 188 -15.64 12.26 0.80
CA LEU A 188 -14.35 11.67 0.45
C LEU A 188 -14.42 10.14 0.54
N LEU A 189 -13.77 9.45 -0.40
CA LEU A 189 -13.74 8.01 -0.45
C LEU A 189 -12.35 7.45 -0.83
N GLY A 190 -11.89 6.43 -0.12
CA GLY A 190 -10.60 5.81 -0.38
C GLY A 190 -9.44 6.71 0.01
N ASP A 191 -8.39 6.76 -0.81
CA ASP A 191 -7.15 7.51 -0.51
C ASP A 191 -7.34 9.02 -0.41
N SER A 192 -8.44 9.57 -0.88
CA SER A 192 -8.77 10.99 -0.67
C SER A 192 -9.09 11.28 0.80
N SER A 193 -9.69 10.33 1.53
CA SER A 193 -10.06 10.46 2.95
C SER A 193 -8.98 9.93 3.89
N ALA A 194 -8.39 8.78 3.56
CA ALA A 194 -7.39 8.12 4.38
C ALA A 194 -6.56 7.12 3.58
N THR A 195 -5.25 7.09 3.79
CA THR A 195 -4.34 6.14 3.13
C THR A 195 -3.80 5.11 4.11
N ALA A 196 -3.45 3.93 3.60
CA ALA A 196 -2.74 2.90 4.36
C ALA A 196 -1.50 2.45 3.60
N HIS A 197 -0.35 2.34 4.30
CA HIS A 197 0.93 1.98 3.68
C HIS A 197 0.84 0.63 2.96
N PHE A 198 1.49 0.54 1.80
CA PHE A 198 1.44 -0.64 0.92
C PHE A 198 2.01 -1.92 1.56
N SER A 199 2.87 -1.80 2.58
CA SER A 199 3.51 -2.94 3.27
C SER A 199 2.55 -3.94 3.92
N ILE A 200 1.26 -3.59 4.05
CA ILE A 200 0.20 -4.49 4.55
C ILE A 200 -0.81 -4.91 3.48
N GLY A 201 -0.67 -4.41 2.24
CA GLY A 201 -1.45 -4.84 1.07
C GLY A 201 -2.96 -4.64 1.18
N SER A 202 -3.45 -3.59 1.88
CA SER A 202 -4.88 -3.49 2.20
C SER A 202 -5.58 -2.23 1.66
N GLY A 203 -4.87 -1.31 0.98
CA GLY A 203 -5.45 -0.02 0.55
C GLY A 203 -6.64 -0.18 -0.41
N THR A 204 -6.48 -0.98 -1.46
CA THR A 204 -7.55 -1.23 -2.44
C THR A 204 -8.78 -1.89 -1.79
N LYS A 205 -8.56 -2.90 -0.92
CA LYS A 205 -9.65 -3.55 -0.18
C LYS A 205 -10.41 -2.53 0.67
N LEU A 206 -9.69 -1.67 1.39
CA LEU A 206 -10.28 -0.63 2.23
C LEU A 206 -11.15 0.34 1.42
N ALA A 207 -10.67 0.76 0.25
CA ALA A 207 -11.42 1.65 -0.64
C ALA A 207 -12.71 1.00 -1.17
N LEU A 208 -12.64 -0.28 -1.58
CA LEU A 208 -13.82 -1.03 -2.04
C LEU A 208 -14.85 -1.24 -0.93
N GLU A 209 -14.43 -1.61 0.27
CA GLU A 209 -15.32 -1.74 1.43
C GLU A 209 -15.97 -0.39 1.80
N SER A 210 -15.22 0.70 1.69
CA SER A 210 -15.74 2.05 1.92
C SER A 210 -16.77 2.45 0.87
N ALA A 211 -16.56 2.08 -0.40
CA ALA A 211 -17.52 2.33 -1.48
C ALA A 211 -18.83 1.56 -1.27
N ILE A 212 -18.75 0.29 -0.86
CA ILE A 212 -19.92 -0.54 -0.55
C ILE A 212 -20.69 0.07 0.62
N ALA A 213 -20.01 0.39 1.73
CA ALA A 213 -20.66 0.97 2.91
C ALA A 213 -21.34 2.31 2.61
N LEU A 214 -20.68 3.19 1.84
CA LEU A 214 -21.27 4.47 1.43
C LEU A 214 -22.53 4.24 0.57
N ALA A 215 -22.48 3.34 -0.41
CA ALA A 215 -23.60 3.04 -1.29
C ALA A 215 -24.81 2.48 -0.51
N ASP A 216 -24.57 1.55 0.42
CA ASP A 216 -25.61 0.95 1.25
C ASP A 216 -26.28 2.01 2.15
N LEU A 217 -25.51 2.92 2.73
CA LEU A 217 -26.01 3.99 3.58
C LEU A 217 -26.80 5.04 2.79
N ILE A 218 -26.32 5.44 1.60
CA ILE A 218 -27.06 6.33 0.72
C ILE A 218 -28.41 5.73 0.30
N HIS A 219 -28.45 4.40 0.12
CA HIS A 219 -29.70 3.70 -0.23
C HIS A 219 -30.67 3.55 0.96
N SER A 220 -30.17 3.43 2.17
CA SER A 220 -30.98 3.14 3.36
C SER A 220 -31.41 4.36 4.17
N GLU A 221 -30.71 5.51 4.02
CA GLU A 221 -31.01 6.71 4.76
C GLU A 221 -31.80 7.72 3.93
N ASP A 222 -32.76 8.38 4.54
CA ASP A 222 -33.60 9.39 3.88
C ASP A 222 -32.85 10.70 3.54
N ARG A 223 -31.71 10.96 4.23
CA ARG A 223 -30.93 12.18 4.09
C ARG A 223 -29.46 11.86 3.88
N LEU A 224 -28.85 12.49 2.89
CA LEU A 224 -27.41 12.35 2.59
C LEU A 224 -26.51 12.69 3.79
N GLU A 225 -26.86 13.75 4.54
CA GLU A 225 -26.09 14.14 5.73
C GLU A 225 -26.04 13.02 6.78
N THR A 226 -27.14 12.33 7.00
CA THR A 226 -27.22 11.17 7.91
C THR A 226 -26.39 10.01 7.37
N ALA A 227 -26.50 9.71 6.07
CA ALA A 227 -25.72 8.67 5.41
C ALA A 227 -24.21 8.94 5.54
N PHE A 228 -23.77 10.17 5.32
CA PHE A 228 -22.36 10.55 5.41
C PHE A 228 -21.83 10.47 6.85
N ALA A 229 -22.60 10.93 7.83
CA ALA A 229 -22.20 10.87 9.24
C ALA A 229 -22.00 9.43 9.69
N ARG A 230 -22.96 8.53 9.34
CA ARG A 230 -22.86 7.09 9.63
C ARG A 230 -21.70 6.44 8.86
N TYR A 231 -21.53 6.76 7.58
CA TYR A 231 -20.42 6.28 6.79
C TYR A 231 -19.07 6.61 7.44
N GLN A 232 -18.88 7.84 7.86
CA GLN A 232 -17.65 8.25 8.56
C GLN A 232 -17.51 7.50 9.89
N GLU A 233 -18.55 7.41 10.71
CA GLU A 233 -18.52 6.73 11.99
C GLU A 233 -18.13 5.25 11.84
N ASP A 234 -18.82 4.52 10.97
CA ASP A 234 -18.62 3.09 10.75
C ASP A 234 -17.24 2.78 10.16
N ARG A 235 -16.83 3.54 9.14
CA ARG A 235 -15.59 3.25 8.41
C ARG A 235 -14.34 3.78 9.10
N ARG A 236 -14.45 4.87 9.86
CA ARG A 236 -13.30 5.48 10.53
C ARG A 236 -12.60 4.52 11.48
N LEU A 237 -13.33 3.72 12.21
CA LEU A 237 -12.74 2.75 13.14
C LEU A 237 -11.92 1.69 12.39
N ASP A 238 -12.44 1.16 11.28
CA ASP A 238 -11.72 0.18 10.46
C ASP A 238 -10.46 0.79 9.82
N VAL A 239 -10.56 2.03 9.34
CA VAL A 239 -9.43 2.78 8.81
C VAL A 239 -8.36 2.98 9.88
N LEU A 240 -8.71 3.41 11.08
CA LEU A 240 -7.75 3.63 12.18
C LEU A 240 -7.07 2.33 12.60
N ARG A 241 -7.80 1.22 12.69
CA ARG A 241 -7.23 -0.11 12.97
C ARG A 241 -6.22 -0.51 11.89
N LEU A 242 -6.57 -0.27 10.63
CA LEU A 242 -5.71 -0.60 9.51
C LEU A 242 -4.47 0.32 9.47
N GLN A 243 -4.65 1.61 9.68
CA GLN A 243 -3.53 2.57 9.77
C GLN A 243 -2.59 2.26 10.93
N SER A 244 -3.11 1.83 12.08
CA SER A 244 -2.28 1.38 13.21
C SER A 244 -1.41 0.19 12.83
N ALA A 245 -1.98 -0.82 12.19
CA ALA A 245 -1.23 -1.98 11.70
C ALA A 245 -0.22 -1.61 10.59
N ALA A 246 -0.61 -0.72 9.68
CA ALA A 246 0.26 -0.21 8.63
C ALA A 246 1.43 0.59 9.23
N ARG A 247 1.18 1.40 10.25
CA ARG A 247 2.20 2.16 10.96
C ARG A 247 3.23 1.23 11.60
N ASN A 248 2.81 0.23 12.36
CA ASN A 248 3.72 -0.75 12.96
C ASN A 248 4.60 -1.43 11.88
N SER A 249 4.00 -1.81 10.74
CA SER A 249 4.74 -2.39 9.64
C SER A 249 5.72 -1.41 8.99
N THR A 250 5.33 -0.15 8.82
CA THR A 250 6.17 0.89 8.23
C THR A 250 7.36 1.22 9.13
N GLU A 251 7.11 1.42 10.43
CA GLU A 251 8.17 1.68 11.43
C GLU A 251 9.16 0.51 11.51
N TRP A 252 8.69 -0.74 11.34
CA TRP A 252 9.57 -1.90 11.26
C TRP A 252 10.53 -1.81 10.06
N PHE A 253 10.05 -1.39 8.88
CA PHE A 253 10.89 -1.21 7.69
C PHE A 253 11.78 0.03 7.79
N GLU A 254 11.30 1.12 8.36
CA GLU A 254 12.11 2.34 8.58
C GLU A 254 13.30 2.08 9.52
N ASP A 255 13.15 1.15 10.46
CA ASP A 255 14.19 0.71 11.39
C ASP A 255 14.74 -0.69 11.04
N VAL A 256 14.70 -1.10 9.77
CA VAL A 256 15.02 -2.47 9.34
C VAL A 256 16.41 -2.92 9.74
N GLU A 257 17.40 -2.03 9.77
CA GLU A 257 18.77 -2.33 10.20
C GLU A 257 18.83 -2.91 11.61
N ARG A 258 17.91 -2.51 12.48
CA ARG A 258 17.77 -3.06 13.83
C ARG A 258 17.49 -4.57 13.85
N TYR A 259 16.90 -5.10 12.79
CA TYR A 259 16.45 -6.49 12.74
C TYR A 259 17.34 -7.38 11.86
N LEU A 260 18.04 -6.82 10.88
CA LEU A 260 18.78 -7.60 9.87
C LEU A 260 20.04 -8.32 10.41
N HIS A 261 20.48 -8.01 11.62
CA HIS A 261 21.56 -8.75 12.32
C HIS A 261 21.03 -9.93 13.15
N LEU A 262 19.70 -10.08 13.28
CA LEU A 262 19.10 -11.17 14.04
C LEU A 262 19.31 -12.52 13.34
N ASP A 263 19.25 -13.59 14.13
CA ASP A 263 19.20 -14.95 13.55
C ASP A 263 18.03 -15.06 12.55
N PRO A 264 18.19 -15.79 11.44
CA PRO A 264 17.16 -15.90 10.42
C PRO A 264 15.78 -16.31 10.94
N VAL A 265 15.68 -17.19 11.93
CA VAL A 265 14.39 -17.59 12.53
C VAL A 265 13.75 -16.42 13.27
N GLN A 266 14.55 -15.69 14.05
CA GLN A 266 14.11 -14.53 14.80
C GLN A 266 13.69 -13.37 13.87
N LEU A 267 14.47 -13.12 12.82
CA LEU A 267 14.15 -12.13 11.78
C LEU A 267 12.81 -12.45 11.10
N ASN A 268 12.63 -13.72 10.68
CA ASN A 268 11.40 -14.12 10.01
C ASN A 268 10.18 -14.03 10.95
N TYR A 269 10.31 -14.41 12.20
CA TYR A 269 9.27 -14.21 13.22
C TYR A 269 8.90 -12.73 13.38
N SER A 270 9.90 -11.86 13.52
CA SER A 270 9.72 -10.41 13.61
C SER A 270 9.01 -9.83 12.37
N LEU A 271 9.44 -10.26 11.17
CA LEU A 271 8.85 -9.83 9.91
C LEU A 271 7.38 -10.27 9.79
N LEU A 272 7.05 -11.51 10.15
CA LEU A 272 5.68 -12.03 10.09
C LEU A 272 4.73 -11.30 11.05
N THR A 273 5.22 -10.92 12.23
CA THR A 273 4.41 -10.28 13.29
C THR A 273 4.48 -8.76 13.28
N ARG A 274 5.31 -8.13 12.43
CA ARG A 274 5.62 -6.68 12.42
C ARG A 274 4.41 -5.75 12.48
N SER A 275 3.33 -6.12 11.82
CA SER A 275 2.12 -5.30 11.77
C SER A 275 1.19 -5.46 12.97
N GLN A 276 1.48 -6.42 13.86
CA GLN A 276 0.64 -6.85 14.98
C GLN A 276 -0.77 -7.38 14.56
N ARG A 277 -1.03 -7.52 13.27
CA ARG A 277 -2.25 -8.20 12.76
C ARG A 277 -2.14 -9.71 12.85
N ILE A 278 -0.91 -10.21 12.82
CA ILE A 278 -0.60 -11.63 12.94
C ILE A 278 0.07 -11.81 14.31
N SER A 279 -0.64 -12.40 15.24
CA SER A 279 -0.13 -12.75 16.56
C SER A 279 0.56 -14.12 16.52
N HIS A 280 1.23 -14.47 17.61
CA HIS A 280 1.79 -15.80 17.82
C HIS A 280 0.72 -16.92 17.61
N GLU A 281 -0.48 -16.74 18.18
CA GLU A 281 -1.57 -17.71 18.03
C GLU A 281 -2.13 -17.73 16.60
N ASN A 282 -2.14 -16.62 15.88
CA ASN A 282 -2.50 -16.62 14.47
C ASN A 282 -1.48 -17.40 13.63
N LEU A 283 -0.19 -17.31 13.95
CA LEU A 283 0.84 -18.12 13.30
C LEU A 283 0.64 -19.61 13.58
N ARG A 284 0.26 -19.99 14.81
CA ARG A 284 -0.05 -21.38 15.17
C ARG A 284 -1.20 -21.96 14.33
N MET A 285 -2.23 -21.15 14.06
CA MET A 285 -3.34 -21.58 13.21
C MET A 285 -2.99 -21.63 11.71
N ARG A 286 -2.03 -20.81 11.26
CA ARG A 286 -1.67 -20.71 9.84
C ARG A 286 -0.56 -21.67 9.45
N ASP A 287 0.49 -21.73 10.26
CA ASP A 287 1.70 -22.51 10.02
C ASP A 287 2.25 -23.09 11.34
N ALA A 288 1.58 -24.12 11.83
CA ALA A 288 1.92 -24.74 13.11
C ALA A 288 3.31 -25.38 13.10
N GLU A 289 3.76 -25.95 11.97
CA GLU A 289 5.07 -26.60 11.87
C GLU A 289 6.19 -25.56 11.93
N TRP A 290 6.06 -24.49 11.16
CA TRP A 290 7.02 -23.40 11.19
C TRP A 290 7.08 -22.78 12.59
N LEU A 291 5.92 -22.48 13.20
CA LEU A 291 5.88 -21.87 14.54
C LEU A 291 6.52 -22.79 15.58
N LYS A 292 6.26 -24.10 15.55
CA LYS A 292 6.88 -25.06 16.45
C LYS A 292 8.41 -25.05 16.32
N SER A 293 8.93 -24.95 15.10
CA SER A 293 10.37 -24.85 14.86
C SER A 293 10.96 -23.57 15.44
N ALA A 294 10.25 -22.46 15.33
CA ALA A 294 10.63 -21.17 15.92
C ALA A 294 10.60 -21.22 17.45
N GLU A 295 9.55 -21.78 18.05
CA GLU A 295 9.45 -21.98 19.52
C GLU A 295 10.61 -22.83 20.06
N MET A 296 10.95 -23.92 19.37
CA MET A 296 12.09 -24.76 19.75
C MET A 296 13.42 -23.99 19.68
N TRP A 297 13.60 -23.20 18.64
CA TRP A 297 14.78 -22.35 18.50
C TRP A 297 14.88 -21.34 19.66
N PHE A 298 13.78 -20.62 19.98
CA PHE A 298 13.75 -19.69 21.10
C PHE A 298 14.04 -20.34 22.46
N GLN A 299 13.49 -21.55 22.68
CA GLN A 299 13.77 -22.33 23.90
C GLN A 299 15.24 -22.71 24.05
N GLN A 300 15.88 -23.11 22.95
CA GLN A 300 17.32 -23.42 22.94
C GLN A 300 18.16 -22.19 23.27
N GLN A 301 17.83 -21.02 22.72
CA GLN A 301 18.56 -19.80 23.01
C GLN A 301 18.33 -19.30 24.45
N ALA A 302 17.16 -19.50 25.01
CA ALA A 302 16.85 -19.12 26.40
C ALA A 302 17.47 -20.05 27.45
N GLY A 303 17.83 -21.29 27.09
CA GLY A 303 18.48 -22.26 27.97
C GLY A 303 20.01 -22.30 27.87
N ALA A 304 20.57 -21.50 26.98
CA ALA A 304 22.00 -21.32 26.78
C ALA A 304 22.51 -20.09 27.53
#